data_8639042f075255331a8b942a5a1bc3c3
#
_entry.id   8639042f075255331a8b942a5a1bc3c3
#
_cell.length_a   1.000
_cell.length_b   1.000
_cell.length_c   1.000
_cell.angle_alpha   90.00
_cell.angle_beta   90.00
_cell.angle_gamma   90.00
#
_symmetry.space_group_name_H-M   'P 1'
#
loop_
_entity.id
_entity.type
_entity.pdbx_description
1 polymer ?
#
loop_
_entity_poly.entity_id
_entity_poly.type
_entity_poly.pdbx_seq_one_letter_code
_entity_poly.pdbx_strand_id
1 'polypeptide(L)'
;MRTPVSDPLRVGAYRIVGRLGSGGMGWVYLARSPGGRAVAVKVVRPEYAADPEFRQRFAREVTAARAVGGAFTAAVVDADPEGDPPWLATVYVPGPALSEAVRAAGPFTETQVRVLGAGLVEALKAVHAGRLVHRDLKPANVLLAADGPRVIDFGISLLSGAPKLTRPGIAMGTPHYMSPEQLMARPVGPPSDVFSLAGVLVYAATGHPPFGDAADVIYRVVDGSPELDGVPGALHATLTRCFARQPGERPGLDALLDEFLTGVGDAADWPPPAVAEAVRDRVKDLAARVGPGGPGRDRGLTPSVPSCLLLHAQALLDAGLTGAMVREAARRGAR
;
A
#
# COMPACT_ATOMS: atom_id res chain seq x y z
N MET A 1 17.70 7.80 28.93
CA MET A 1 18.08 6.62 28.14
C MET A 1 16.86 5.68 28.12
N ARG A 2 16.09 5.60 27.02
CA ARG A 2 15.02 4.59 26.90
C ARG A 2 15.67 3.29 26.46
N THR A 3 15.51 2.23 27.25
CA THR A 3 15.92 0.87 26.87
C THR A 3 15.33 0.53 25.51
N PRO A 4 16.07 -0.04 24.55
CA PRO A 4 15.48 -0.50 23.30
C PRO A 4 14.44 -1.56 23.64
N VAL A 5 13.19 -1.29 23.30
CA VAL A 5 12.10 -2.26 23.43
C VAL A 5 12.45 -3.42 22.49
N SER A 6 12.72 -4.58 23.07
CA SER A 6 12.93 -5.81 22.29
C SER A 6 11.63 -6.13 21.55
N ASP A 7 11.75 -6.57 20.28
CA ASP A 7 10.60 -6.98 19.50
C ASP A 7 9.81 -8.08 20.24
N PRO A 8 8.47 -8.02 20.25
CA PRO A 8 7.66 -9.03 20.91
C PRO A 8 7.83 -10.38 20.22
N LEU A 9 7.77 -11.47 20.96
CA LEU A 9 7.80 -12.82 20.40
C LEU A 9 6.45 -13.20 19.76
N ARG A 10 5.36 -12.62 20.28
CA ARG A 10 3.98 -12.87 19.81
C ARG A 10 3.15 -11.59 19.86
N VAL A 11 2.15 -11.51 18.96
CA VAL A 11 1.08 -10.51 18.98
C VAL A 11 -0.23 -11.25 18.74
N GLY A 12 -1.12 -11.29 19.73
CA GLY A 12 -2.28 -12.15 19.71
C GLY A 12 -1.88 -13.61 19.45
N ALA A 13 -2.52 -14.26 18.51
CA ALA A 13 -2.19 -15.63 18.08
C ALA A 13 -0.96 -15.74 17.17
N TYR A 14 -0.42 -14.62 16.70
CA TYR A 14 0.63 -14.57 15.69
C TYR A 14 2.03 -14.62 16.30
N ARG A 15 2.88 -15.52 15.80
CA ARG A 15 4.29 -15.60 16.19
C ARG A 15 5.12 -14.68 15.31
N ILE A 16 5.83 -13.74 15.91
CA ILE A 16 6.71 -12.79 15.20
C ILE A 16 7.93 -13.53 14.66
N VAL A 17 8.24 -13.26 13.40
CA VAL A 17 9.40 -13.82 12.67
C VAL A 17 10.48 -12.76 12.47
N GLY A 18 10.07 -11.49 12.29
CA GLY A 18 10.99 -10.37 12.15
C GLY A 18 10.26 -9.06 11.94
N ARG A 19 10.98 -7.95 12.02
CA ARG A 19 10.43 -6.62 11.76
C ARG A 19 10.51 -6.32 10.27
N LEU A 20 9.39 -5.91 9.66
CA LEU A 20 9.30 -5.45 8.27
C LEU A 20 9.58 -3.95 8.15
N GLY A 21 9.15 -3.17 9.16
CA GLY A 21 9.32 -1.73 9.13
C GLY A 21 8.80 -1.04 10.38
N SER A 22 9.00 0.28 10.42
CA SER A 22 8.46 1.15 11.46
C SER A 22 7.95 2.44 10.83
N GLY A 23 6.81 2.93 11.32
CA GLY A 23 6.22 4.19 10.92
C GLY A 23 5.86 5.06 12.11
N GLY A 24 5.27 6.23 11.85
CA GLY A 24 4.86 7.16 12.90
C GLY A 24 3.94 6.52 13.94
N MET A 25 3.00 5.68 13.51
CA MET A 25 1.97 5.10 14.38
C MET A 25 2.32 3.75 14.98
N GLY A 26 3.34 3.04 14.48
CA GLY A 26 3.60 1.68 14.97
C GLY A 26 4.74 0.97 14.28
N TRP A 27 4.84 -0.29 14.60
CA TRP A 27 5.76 -1.23 14.02
C TRP A 27 5.02 -2.25 13.17
N VAL A 28 5.63 -2.68 12.07
CA VAL A 28 5.09 -3.73 11.21
C VAL A 28 6.01 -4.94 11.30
N TYR A 29 5.45 -6.09 11.60
CA TYR A 29 6.16 -7.35 11.76
C TYR A 29 5.73 -8.38 10.73
N LEU A 30 6.68 -9.13 10.19
CA LEU A 30 6.38 -10.42 9.58
C LEU A 30 6.05 -11.40 10.70
N ALA A 31 4.92 -12.06 10.58
CA ALA A 31 4.49 -13.03 11.57
C ALA A 31 3.91 -14.28 10.91
N ARG A 32 3.79 -15.34 11.70
CA ARG A 32 3.19 -16.61 11.31
C ARG A 32 1.91 -16.85 12.09
N SER A 33 0.82 -17.13 11.39
CA SER A 33 -0.44 -17.56 12.02
C SER A 33 -0.31 -18.96 12.63
N PRO A 34 -1.22 -19.37 13.51
CA PRO A 34 -1.25 -20.75 14.03
C PRO A 34 -1.28 -21.81 12.92
N GLY A 35 -1.99 -21.55 11.82
CA GLY A 35 -2.03 -22.42 10.63
C GLY A 35 -0.82 -22.30 9.71
N GLY A 36 0.23 -21.57 10.11
CA GLY A 36 1.49 -21.46 9.35
C GLY A 36 1.51 -20.38 8.27
N ARG A 37 0.44 -19.63 8.05
CA ARG A 37 0.36 -18.58 7.02
C ARG A 37 1.18 -17.37 7.41
N ALA A 38 1.90 -16.78 6.45
CA ALA A 38 2.59 -15.51 6.62
C ALA A 38 1.60 -14.35 6.63
N VAL A 39 1.76 -13.44 7.58
CA VAL A 39 0.97 -12.22 7.75
C VAL A 39 1.88 -11.05 8.08
N ALA A 40 1.44 -9.83 7.73
CA ALA A 40 2.03 -8.59 8.23
C ALA A 40 1.19 -8.10 9.41
N VAL A 41 1.82 -7.94 10.59
CA VAL A 41 1.13 -7.49 11.81
C VAL A 41 1.61 -6.09 12.16
N LYS A 42 0.70 -5.12 12.08
CA LYS A 42 0.93 -3.73 12.49
C LYS A 42 0.51 -3.56 13.95
N VAL A 43 1.45 -3.15 14.79
CA VAL A 43 1.25 -2.94 16.23
C VAL A 43 1.32 -1.45 16.52
N VAL A 44 0.29 -0.91 17.14
CA VAL A 44 0.18 0.51 17.47
C VAL A 44 1.17 0.86 18.60
N ARG A 45 1.79 2.05 18.51
CA ARG A 45 2.69 2.53 19.56
C ARG A 45 1.93 2.87 20.84
N PRO A 46 2.56 2.67 22.02
CA PRO A 46 1.93 2.94 23.31
C PRO A 46 1.37 4.36 23.47
N GLU A 47 2.07 5.36 22.90
CA GLU A 47 1.66 6.75 22.96
C GLU A 47 0.31 7.03 22.25
N TYR A 48 -0.02 6.29 21.20
CA TYR A 48 -1.33 6.35 20.55
C TYR A 48 -2.33 5.40 21.19
N ALA A 49 -1.87 4.25 21.67
CA ALA A 49 -2.70 3.28 22.34
C ALA A 49 -3.30 3.82 23.66
N ALA A 50 -2.65 4.80 24.27
CA ALA A 50 -3.14 5.48 25.48
C ALA A 50 -4.28 6.49 25.22
N ASP A 51 -4.53 6.89 23.96
CA ASP A 51 -5.56 7.85 23.60
C ASP A 51 -6.90 7.13 23.29
N PRO A 52 -7.97 7.33 24.09
CA PRO A 52 -9.26 6.68 23.86
C PRO A 52 -9.91 7.05 22.53
N GLU A 53 -9.75 8.31 22.08
CA GLU A 53 -10.29 8.74 20.78
C GLU A 53 -9.57 8.02 19.64
N PHE A 54 -8.25 7.84 19.76
CA PHE A 54 -7.48 7.07 18.82
C PHE A 54 -8.00 5.62 18.74
N ARG A 55 -8.16 4.93 19.88
CA ARG A 55 -8.68 3.55 19.91
C ARG A 55 -10.05 3.43 19.24
N GLN A 56 -10.97 4.34 19.55
CA GLN A 56 -12.31 4.32 18.96
C GLN A 56 -12.27 4.51 17.43
N ARG A 57 -11.45 5.43 16.93
CA ARG A 57 -11.24 5.63 15.49
C ARG A 57 -10.61 4.39 14.85
N PHE A 58 -9.55 3.85 15.46
CA PHE A 58 -8.88 2.64 14.98
C PHE A 58 -9.85 1.45 14.87
N ALA A 59 -10.71 1.22 15.86
CA ALA A 59 -11.73 0.17 15.83
C ALA A 59 -12.71 0.33 14.67
N ARG A 60 -13.17 1.57 14.41
CA ARG A 60 -14.07 1.87 13.28
C ARG A 60 -13.39 1.61 11.94
N GLU A 61 -12.15 2.05 11.77
CA GLU A 61 -11.39 1.87 10.53
C GLU A 61 -11.03 0.40 10.29
N VAL A 62 -10.65 -0.35 11.32
CA VAL A 62 -10.46 -1.80 11.25
C VAL A 62 -11.74 -2.50 10.78
N THR A 63 -12.90 -2.11 11.33
CA THR A 63 -14.19 -2.68 10.94
C THR A 63 -14.48 -2.42 9.46
N ALA A 64 -14.26 -1.19 8.99
CA ALA A 64 -14.46 -0.85 7.59
C ALA A 64 -13.41 -1.53 6.68
N ALA A 65 -12.15 -1.61 7.11
CA ALA A 65 -11.08 -2.27 6.36
C ALA A 65 -11.32 -3.77 6.16
N ARG A 66 -11.97 -4.45 7.12
CA ARG A 66 -12.39 -5.85 6.97
C ARG A 66 -13.39 -6.07 5.84
N ALA A 67 -14.18 -5.04 5.50
CA ALA A 67 -15.14 -5.10 4.40
C ALA A 67 -14.48 -4.82 3.02
N VAL A 68 -13.26 -4.30 3.00
CA VAL A 68 -12.52 -4.06 1.76
C VAL A 68 -11.94 -5.38 1.27
N GLY A 69 -12.52 -5.92 0.21
CA GLY A 69 -11.98 -7.05 -0.54
C GLY A 69 -11.45 -6.55 -1.88
N GLY A 70 -10.51 -7.27 -2.48
CA GLY A 70 -10.04 -6.95 -3.82
C GLY A 70 -8.68 -7.55 -4.14
N ALA A 71 -8.43 -7.78 -5.43
CA ALA A 71 -7.19 -8.35 -5.90
C ALA A 71 -5.98 -7.42 -5.66
N PHE A 72 -6.24 -6.10 -5.57
CA PHE A 72 -5.19 -5.07 -5.49
C PHE A 72 -5.07 -4.42 -4.09
N THR A 73 -5.63 -5.05 -3.05
CA THR A 73 -5.47 -4.62 -1.64
C THR A 73 -4.89 -5.74 -0.79
N ALA A 74 -4.15 -5.38 0.27
CA ALA A 74 -3.72 -6.36 1.28
C ALA A 74 -4.88 -6.60 2.27
N ALA A 75 -5.62 -7.69 2.07
CA ALA A 75 -6.81 -8.01 2.87
C ALA A 75 -6.49 -8.12 4.38
N VAL A 76 -7.37 -7.58 5.21
CA VAL A 76 -7.32 -7.77 6.67
C VAL A 76 -7.65 -9.23 7.01
N VAL A 77 -6.75 -9.88 7.74
CA VAL A 77 -6.90 -11.28 8.18
C VAL A 77 -7.50 -11.31 9.58
N ASP A 78 -7.02 -10.42 10.45
CA ASP A 78 -7.42 -10.37 11.84
C ASP A 78 -7.04 -9.02 12.47
N ALA A 79 -7.65 -8.67 13.59
CA ALA A 79 -7.32 -7.47 14.34
C ALA A 79 -7.87 -7.53 15.76
N ASP A 80 -7.17 -6.88 16.67
CA ASP A 80 -7.63 -6.62 18.03
C ASP A 80 -7.46 -5.13 18.34
N PRO A 81 -8.48 -4.32 18.08
CA PRO A 81 -8.45 -2.89 18.38
C PRO A 81 -8.54 -2.58 19.88
N GLU A 82 -9.07 -3.51 20.68
CA GLU A 82 -9.15 -3.38 22.15
C GLU A 82 -7.90 -3.95 22.86
N GLY A 83 -7.03 -4.62 22.14
CA GLY A 83 -5.79 -5.21 22.67
C GLY A 83 -4.86 -4.15 23.27
N ASP A 84 -3.91 -4.61 24.07
CA ASP A 84 -2.87 -3.75 24.65
C ASP A 84 -1.47 -4.28 24.32
N PRO A 85 -0.81 -3.69 23.30
CA PRO A 85 -1.27 -2.63 22.40
C PRO A 85 -2.26 -3.11 21.32
N PRO A 86 -3.09 -2.20 20.72
CA PRO A 86 -3.93 -2.52 19.58
C PRO A 86 -3.10 -2.98 18.37
N TRP A 87 -3.65 -3.91 17.57
CA TRP A 87 -2.95 -4.42 16.39
C TRP A 87 -3.90 -4.82 15.26
N LEU A 88 -3.34 -4.92 14.06
CA LEU A 88 -4.01 -5.35 12.83
C LEU A 88 -3.08 -6.29 12.06
N ALA A 89 -3.63 -7.42 11.60
CA ALA A 89 -2.95 -8.37 10.73
C ALA A 89 -3.54 -8.35 9.32
N THR A 90 -2.69 -8.25 8.31
CA THR A 90 -3.05 -8.33 6.89
C THR A 90 -2.32 -9.49 6.22
N VAL A 91 -2.78 -9.89 5.04
CA VAL A 91 -2.02 -10.82 4.19
C VAL A 91 -0.65 -10.23 3.92
N TYR A 92 0.41 -11.03 4.12
CA TYR A 92 1.76 -10.63 3.73
C TYR A 92 1.90 -10.64 2.20
N VAL A 93 2.39 -9.55 1.63
CA VAL A 93 2.66 -9.40 0.20
C VAL A 93 4.18 -9.47 -0.01
N PRO A 94 4.70 -10.50 -0.69
CA PRO A 94 6.13 -10.67 -0.94
C PRO A 94 6.57 -9.82 -2.13
N GLY A 95 6.57 -8.49 -1.98
CA GLY A 95 6.94 -7.55 -3.04
C GLY A 95 7.64 -6.31 -2.48
N PRO A 96 8.48 -5.62 -3.26
CA PRO A 96 9.08 -4.35 -2.87
C PRO A 96 8.00 -3.26 -2.82
N ALA A 97 8.19 -2.23 -2.01
CA ALA A 97 7.45 -1.00 -2.15
C ALA A 97 7.81 -0.31 -3.48
N LEU A 98 6.86 0.39 -4.09
CA LEU A 98 7.11 1.15 -5.33
C LEU A 98 8.29 2.12 -5.15
N SER A 99 8.38 2.77 -3.99
CA SER A 99 9.51 3.65 -3.68
C SER A 99 10.87 2.94 -3.66
N GLU A 100 10.91 1.68 -3.23
CA GLU A 100 12.12 0.85 -3.26
C GLU A 100 12.46 0.43 -4.69
N ALA A 101 11.46 -0.01 -5.45
CA ALA A 101 11.63 -0.48 -6.82
C ALA A 101 12.15 0.64 -7.74
N VAL A 102 11.53 1.81 -7.71
CA VAL A 102 11.95 2.97 -8.51
C VAL A 102 13.35 3.44 -8.12
N ARG A 103 13.68 3.47 -6.82
CA ARG A 103 15.03 3.84 -6.38
C ARG A 103 16.10 2.85 -6.84
N ALA A 104 15.77 1.56 -6.88
CA ALA A 104 16.72 0.50 -7.23
C ALA A 104 16.90 0.34 -8.74
N ALA A 105 15.83 0.48 -9.53
CA ALA A 105 15.81 0.14 -10.95
C ALA A 105 15.52 1.33 -11.89
N GLY A 106 15.23 2.49 -11.33
CA GLY A 106 14.83 3.68 -12.10
C GLY A 106 13.34 3.75 -12.39
N PRO A 107 12.92 4.79 -13.12
CA PRO A 107 11.54 5.05 -13.50
C PRO A 107 10.92 3.94 -14.35
N PHE A 108 9.60 3.83 -14.29
CA PHE A 108 8.82 2.88 -15.06
C PHE A 108 8.51 3.40 -16.47
N THR A 109 8.41 2.49 -17.44
CA THR A 109 7.96 2.79 -18.80
C THR A 109 6.49 3.22 -18.81
N GLU A 110 6.03 3.85 -19.89
CA GLU A 110 4.61 4.23 -20.06
C GLU A 110 3.66 3.05 -19.82
N THR A 111 3.93 1.91 -20.45
CA THR A 111 3.11 0.70 -20.29
C THR A 111 3.05 0.24 -18.83
N GLN A 112 4.20 0.22 -18.14
CA GLN A 112 4.25 -0.15 -16.73
C GLN A 112 3.50 0.85 -15.84
N VAL A 113 3.57 2.16 -16.12
CA VAL A 113 2.81 3.18 -15.40
C VAL A 113 1.31 3.02 -15.64
N ARG A 114 0.89 2.68 -16.86
CA ARG A 114 -0.52 2.40 -17.19
C ARG A 114 -1.04 1.18 -16.43
N VAL A 115 -0.31 0.07 -16.43
CA VAL A 115 -0.69 -1.15 -15.68
C VAL A 115 -0.74 -0.87 -14.18
N LEU A 116 0.25 -0.15 -13.65
CA LEU A 116 0.25 0.30 -12.25
C LEU A 116 -0.98 1.16 -11.96
N GLY A 117 -1.30 2.13 -12.83
CA GLY A 117 -2.44 3.03 -12.70
C GLY A 117 -3.77 2.27 -12.69
N ALA A 118 -3.97 1.34 -13.62
CA ALA A 118 -5.17 0.51 -13.66
C ALA A 118 -5.35 -0.30 -12.36
N GLY A 119 -4.31 -0.99 -11.88
CA GLY A 119 -4.38 -1.75 -10.63
C GLY A 119 -4.63 -0.88 -9.40
N LEU A 120 -4.04 0.32 -9.33
CA LEU A 120 -4.29 1.27 -8.25
C LEU A 120 -5.71 1.85 -8.29
N VAL A 121 -6.25 2.10 -9.48
CA VAL A 121 -7.66 2.51 -9.64
C VAL A 121 -8.60 1.42 -9.13
N GLU A 122 -8.37 0.15 -9.49
CA GLU A 122 -9.18 -0.95 -8.97
C GLU A 122 -9.07 -1.09 -7.44
N ALA A 123 -7.87 -0.90 -6.87
CA ALA A 123 -7.70 -0.87 -5.43
C ALA A 123 -8.52 0.25 -4.78
N LEU A 124 -8.49 1.46 -5.33
CA LEU A 124 -9.26 2.60 -4.82
C LEU A 124 -10.76 2.38 -4.98
N LYS A 125 -11.22 1.78 -6.08
CA LYS A 125 -12.63 1.39 -6.24
C LYS A 125 -13.08 0.46 -5.13
N ALA A 126 -12.29 -0.54 -4.77
CA ALA A 126 -12.59 -1.46 -3.68
C ALA A 126 -12.64 -0.75 -2.31
N VAL A 127 -11.67 0.15 -2.04
CA VAL A 127 -11.63 0.97 -0.83
C VAL A 127 -12.87 1.86 -0.72
N HIS A 128 -13.21 2.58 -1.80
CA HIS A 128 -14.36 3.49 -1.82
C HIS A 128 -15.71 2.75 -1.73
N ALA A 129 -15.82 1.57 -2.33
CA ALA A 129 -16.99 0.69 -2.16
C ALA A 129 -17.21 0.28 -0.70
N GLY A 130 -16.13 0.11 0.08
CA GLY A 130 -16.14 -0.06 1.53
C GLY A 130 -16.46 1.22 2.33
N ARG A 131 -16.82 2.34 1.66
CA ARG A 131 -17.06 3.66 2.26
C ARG A 131 -15.84 4.21 3.01
N LEU A 132 -14.65 3.79 2.59
CA LEU A 132 -13.37 4.31 3.08
C LEU A 132 -12.75 5.26 2.06
N VAL A 133 -11.89 6.14 2.54
CA VAL A 133 -10.96 6.94 1.75
C VAL A 133 -9.56 6.55 2.21
N HIS A 134 -8.63 6.32 1.29
CA HIS A 134 -7.28 5.86 1.65
C HIS A 134 -6.49 6.91 2.43
N ARG A 135 -6.52 8.15 1.97
CA ARG A 135 -5.95 9.36 2.60
C ARG A 135 -4.43 9.42 2.74
N ASP A 136 -3.71 8.32 2.58
CA ASP A 136 -2.23 8.25 2.68
C ASP A 136 -1.64 7.41 1.52
N LEU A 137 -2.22 7.53 0.32
CA LEU A 137 -1.67 6.85 -0.85
C LEU A 137 -0.36 7.52 -1.27
N LYS A 138 0.71 6.73 -1.24
CA LYS A 138 2.08 7.16 -1.57
C LYS A 138 2.91 5.97 -2.04
N PRO A 139 4.07 6.17 -2.69
CA PRO A 139 4.88 5.07 -3.20
C PRO A 139 5.31 4.03 -2.16
N ALA A 140 5.45 4.42 -0.89
CA ALA A 140 5.79 3.49 0.19
C ALA A 140 4.61 2.58 0.60
N ASN A 141 3.37 2.98 0.29
CA ASN A 141 2.14 2.22 0.60
C ASN A 141 1.60 1.42 -0.60
N VAL A 142 2.41 1.28 -1.66
CA VAL A 142 2.12 0.46 -2.83
C VAL A 142 3.18 -0.64 -2.91
N LEU A 143 2.79 -1.89 -2.65
CA LEU A 143 3.67 -3.06 -2.82
C LEU A 143 3.47 -3.64 -4.23
N LEU A 144 4.56 -4.07 -4.84
CA LEU A 144 4.56 -4.59 -6.20
C LEU A 144 4.66 -6.12 -6.15
N ALA A 145 3.53 -6.79 -6.34
CA ALA A 145 3.47 -8.25 -6.43
C ALA A 145 3.61 -8.74 -7.89
N ALA A 146 3.80 -10.05 -8.06
CA ALA A 146 3.96 -10.66 -9.38
C ALA A 146 2.74 -10.45 -10.29
N ASP A 147 1.55 -10.39 -9.71
CA ASP A 147 0.26 -10.29 -10.39
C ASP A 147 -0.36 -8.87 -10.36
N GLY A 148 0.38 -7.87 -9.87
CA GLY A 148 -0.08 -6.47 -9.84
C GLY A 148 0.28 -5.73 -8.56
N PRO A 149 -0.03 -4.43 -8.47
CA PRO A 149 0.20 -3.64 -7.27
C PRO A 149 -0.73 -4.08 -6.13
N ARG A 150 -0.31 -3.83 -4.89
CA ARG A 150 -1.13 -4.02 -3.68
C ARG A 150 -1.06 -2.77 -2.84
N VAL A 151 -2.21 -2.15 -2.63
CA VAL A 151 -2.34 -1.00 -1.73
C VAL A 151 -2.43 -1.49 -0.30
N ILE A 152 -1.63 -0.88 0.58
CA ILE A 152 -1.58 -1.18 2.01
C ILE A 152 -1.90 0.06 2.84
N ASP A 153 -2.24 -0.14 4.13
CA ASP A 153 -2.43 0.93 5.12
C ASP A 153 -3.54 1.95 4.77
N PHE A 154 -4.60 1.55 4.08
CA PHE A 154 -5.73 2.43 3.76
C PHE A 154 -6.56 2.75 5.00
N GLY A 155 -6.91 4.05 5.14
CA GLY A 155 -7.81 4.56 6.18
C GLY A 155 -7.21 4.68 7.58
N ILE A 156 -6.22 3.89 7.95
CA ILE A 156 -5.68 3.76 9.31
C ILE A 156 -4.71 4.90 9.67
N SER A 157 -4.32 5.72 8.70
CA SER A 157 -3.21 6.66 8.84
C SER A 157 -3.58 8.03 9.41
N LEU A 158 -4.85 8.45 9.33
CA LEU A 158 -5.30 9.78 9.79
C LEU A 158 -6.05 9.75 11.14
N LEU A 159 -5.63 8.86 12.02
CA LEU A 159 -6.13 8.77 13.39
C LEU A 159 -5.71 9.94 14.28
N SER A 160 -4.70 10.70 13.92
CA SER A 160 -4.45 12.02 14.47
C SER A 160 -5.35 12.99 13.71
N GLY A 161 -6.38 13.52 14.38
CA GLY A 161 -7.22 14.63 13.87
C GLY A 161 -6.38 15.67 13.16
N ALA A 162 -7.01 16.59 12.39
CA ALA A 162 -6.42 17.56 11.47
C ALA A 162 -4.93 17.77 11.66
N PRO A 163 -4.09 17.76 10.61
CA PRO A 163 -2.65 17.83 10.77
C PRO A 163 -2.36 18.93 11.79
N LYS A 164 -1.85 18.54 12.97
CA LYS A 164 -1.37 19.54 13.95
C LYS A 164 -0.09 20.11 13.33
N LEU A 165 -0.29 21.03 12.38
CA LEU A 165 0.76 21.82 11.72
C LEU A 165 1.71 22.51 12.73
N THR A 166 1.41 22.43 14.03
CA THR A 166 1.99 23.31 15.05
C THR A 166 2.80 22.61 16.13
N ARG A 167 3.03 21.29 16.04
CA ARG A 167 3.99 20.67 16.98
C ARG A 167 5.36 20.48 16.33
N PRO A 168 6.39 21.22 16.75
CA PRO A 168 7.77 20.98 16.31
C PRO A 168 8.18 19.55 16.66
N GLY A 169 8.69 18.77 15.67
CA GLY A 169 9.23 17.43 15.90
C GLY A 169 8.29 16.25 15.64
N ILE A 170 7.01 16.44 15.28
CA ILE A 170 6.18 15.37 14.74
C ILE A 170 6.38 15.36 13.22
N ALA A 171 6.98 14.29 12.70
CA ALA A 171 7.08 14.06 11.27
C ALA A 171 5.66 14.04 10.69
N MET A 172 5.29 15.12 10.02
CA MET A 172 4.10 15.22 9.20
C MET A 172 4.19 14.10 8.15
N GLY A 173 3.10 13.42 7.86
CA GLY A 173 3.04 12.50 6.73
C GLY A 173 3.63 13.17 5.48
N THR A 174 4.03 12.42 4.49
CA THR A 174 4.76 12.93 3.31
C THR A 174 3.86 13.90 2.52
N PRO A 175 3.97 15.23 2.69
CA PRO A 175 3.03 16.24 2.14
C PRO A 175 2.99 16.23 0.62
N HIS A 176 4.03 15.70 -0.02
CA HIS A 176 4.17 15.59 -1.49
C HIS A 176 3.05 14.85 -2.21
N TYR A 177 2.28 14.01 -1.48
CA TYR A 177 1.18 13.19 -2.05
C TYR A 177 -0.17 13.55 -1.46
N MET A 178 -0.23 14.47 -0.47
CA MET A 178 -1.47 14.96 0.12
C MET A 178 -2.19 15.90 -0.83
N SER A 179 -3.51 15.80 -0.89
CA SER A 179 -4.32 16.74 -1.65
C SER A 179 -4.40 18.12 -0.98
N PRO A 180 -4.71 19.21 -1.73
CA PRO A 180 -4.88 20.54 -1.16
C PRO A 180 -5.88 20.57 0.00
N GLU A 181 -7.01 19.88 -0.13
CA GLU A 181 -8.04 19.82 0.92
C GLU A 181 -7.54 19.11 2.19
N GLN A 182 -6.65 18.10 2.07
CA GLN A 182 -6.03 17.49 3.24
C GLN A 182 -5.09 18.46 3.98
N LEU A 183 -4.25 19.18 3.24
CA LEU A 183 -3.31 20.15 3.82
C LEU A 183 -4.04 21.34 4.45
N MET A 184 -5.18 21.71 3.90
CA MET A 184 -6.01 22.82 4.39
C MET A 184 -7.03 22.39 5.46
N ALA A 185 -6.99 21.13 5.92
CA ALA A 185 -7.95 20.57 6.88
C ALA A 185 -9.42 20.73 6.45
N ARG A 186 -9.69 20.69 5.15
CA ARG A 186 -11.05 20.72 4.57
C ARG A 186 -11.62 19.29 4.52
N PRO A 187 -12.93 19.10 4.26
CA PRO A 187 -13.52 17.79 4.10
C PRO A 187 -12.81 16.96 3.02
N VAL A 188 -12.36 15.76 3.40
CA VAL A 188 -11.61 14.83 2.55
C VAL A 188 -12.53 13.70 2.09
N GLY A 189 -12.58 13.46 0.79
CA GLY A 189 -13.40 12.41 0.16
C GLY A 189 -12.62 11.62 -0.91
N PRO A 190 -13.29 10.72 -1.64
CA PRO A 190 -12.71 9.92 -2.73
C PRO A 190 -11.84 10.71 -3.73
N PRO A 191 -12.18 11.94 -4.13
CA PRO A 191 -11.32 12.72 -5.04
C PRO A 191 -9.92 13.04 -4.48
N SER A 192 -9.73 13.04 -3.15
CA SER A 192 -8.40 13.24 -2.56
C SER A 192 -7.46 12.08 -2.91
N ASP A 193 -7.99 10.85 -2.97
CA ASP A 193 -7.19 9.68 -3.37
C ASP A 193 -6.82 9.73 -4.86
N VAL A 194 -7.66 10.35 -5.72
CA VAL A 194 -7.33 10.57 -7.14
C VAL A 194 -6.15 11.53 -7.29
N PHE A 195 -6.07 12.57 -6.47
CA PHE A 195 -4.91 13.46 -6.42
C PHE A 195 -3.64 12.70 -6.02
N SER A 196 -3.73 11.92 -4.94
CA SER A 196 -2.60 11.11 -4.45
C SER A 196 -2.17 10.04 -5.46
N LEU A 197 -3.13 9.41 -6.16
CA LEU A 197 -2.88 8.46 -7.24
C LEU A 197 -2.01 9.09 -8.33
N ALA A 198 -2.37 10.29 -8.80
CA ALA A 198 -1.57 10.99 -9.80
C ALA A 198 -0.13 11.24 -9.31
N GLY A 199 0.03 11.64 -8.04
CA GLY A 199 1.35 11.80 -7.44
C GLY A 199 2.18 10.52 -7.42
N VAL A 200 1.57 9.39 -7.13
CA VAL A 200 2.21 8.07 -7.16
C VAL A 200 2.64 7.70 -8.58
N LEU A 201 1.80 7.98 -9.59
CA LEU A 201 2.10 7.67 -11.00
C LEU A 201 3.19 8.59 -11.57
N VAL A 202 3.20 9.89 -11.20
CA VAL A 202 4.32 10.79 -11.53
C VAL A 202 5.61 10.26 -10.94
N TYR A 203 5.62 9.88 -9.66
CA TYR A 203 6.80 9.29 -9.03
C TYR A 203 7.25 8.00 -9.74
N ALA A 204 6.33 7.14 -10.12
CA ALA A 204 6.67 5.92 -10.85
C ALA A 204 7.32 6.21 -12.21
N ALA A 205 6.85 7.25 -12.91
CA ALA A 205 7.34 7.64 -14.23
C ALA A 205 8.66 8.43 -14.20
N THR A 206 8.95 9.15 -13.10
CA THR A 206 10.05 10.12 -13.07
C THR A 206 11.10 9.84 -11.99
N GLY A 207 10.74 9.12 -10.93
CA GLY A 207 11.55 8.96 -9.72
C GLY A 207 11.46 10.13 -8.74
N HIS A 208 10.68 11.18 -9.05
CA HIS A 208 10.54 12.38 -8.25
C HIS A 208 9.08 12.65 -7.86
N PRO A 209 8.80 13.21 -6.68
CA PRO A 209 7.45 13.63 -6.31
C PRO A 209 7.00 14.83 -7.16
N PRO A 210 5.69 14.95 -7.46
CA PRO A 210 5.17 15.96 -8.43
C PRO A 210 5.32 17.41 -7.98
N PHE A 211 5.59 17.66 -6.70
CA PHE A 211 5.74 19.01 -6.14
C PHE A 211 7.16 19.24 -5.57
N GLY A 212 8.12 18.40 -5.98
CA GLY A 212 9.51 18.48 -5.53
C GLY A 212 9.70 18.16 -4.03
N ASP A 213 10.93 18.27 -3.54
CA ASP A 213 11.33 17.97 -2.15
C ASP A 213 11.65 19.23 -1.33
N ALA A 214 11.29 20.41 -1.81
CA ALA A 214 11.61 21.67 -1.18
C ALA A 214 10.78 21.93 0.10
N ALA A 215 11.29 22.81 0.96
CA ALA A 215 10.62 23.19 2.21
C ALA A 215 9.24 23.87 2.00
N ASP A 216 8.99 24.39 0.80
CA ASP A 216 7.74 25.02 0.38
C ASP A 216 6.71 24.07 -0.26
N VAL A 217 6.93 22.76 -0.16
CA VAL A 217 6.05 21.73 -0.76
C VAL A 217 4.57 21.94 -0.46
N ILE A 218 4.22 22.35 0.75
CA ILE A 218 2.81 22.62 1.12
C ILE A 218 2.23 23.74 0.25
N TYR A 219 2.98 24.83 0.07
CA TYR A 219 2.57 25.94 -0.79
C TYR A 219 2.44 25.47 -2.26
N ARG A 220 3.40 24.69 -2.74
CA ARG A 220 3.37 24.14 -4.11
C ARG A 220 2.18 23.23 -4.36
N VAL A 221 1.79 22.40 -3.40
CA VAL A 221 0.59 21.55 -3.51
C VAL A 221 -0.69 22.38 -3.53
N VAL A 222 -0.77 23.43 -2.71
CA VAL A 222 -2.01 24.24 -2.56
C VAL A 222 -2.17 25.22 -3.73
N ASP A 223 -1.10 25.92 -4.11
CA ASP A 223 -1.16 27.06 -5.07
C ASP A 223 -0.32 26.83 -6.34
N GLY A 224 0.57 25.85 -6.34
CA GLY A 224 1.46 25.55 -7.46
C GLY A 224 0.82 24.67 -8.53
N SER A 225 1.68 24.23 -9.45
CA SER A 225 1.37 23.23 -10.47
C SER A 225 2.30 22.04 -10.30
N PRO A 226 1.84 20.81 -10.63
CA PRO A 226 2.71 19.63 -10.56
C PRO A 226 3.82 19.71 -11.62
N GLU A 227 5.00 19.21 -11.28
CA GLU A 227 6.11 19.01 -12.21
C GLU A 227 5.87 17.67 -12.94
N LEU A 228 5.63 17.74 -14.25
CA LEU A 228 5.35 16.57 -15.09
C LEU A 228 6.48 16.27 -16.08
N ASP A 229 7.62 16.93 -15.94
CA ASP A 229 8.78 16.67 -16.77
C ASP A 229 9.27 15.23 -16.60
N GLY A 230 9.48 14.52 -17.73
CA GLY A 230 9.81 13.10 -17.72
C GLY A 230 8.61 12.14 -17.66
N VAL A 231 7.40 12.63 -17.43
CA VAL A 231 6.18 11.82 -17.58
C VAL A 231 5.93 11.57 -19.07
N PRO A 232 5.59 10.33 -19.52
CA PRO A 232 5.21 10.07 -20.91
C PRO A 232 4.08 10.98 -21.37
N GLY A 233 4.23 11.62 -22.53
CA GLY A 233 3.30 12.66 -23.02
C GLY A 233 1.86 12.20 -23.13
N ALA A 234 1.63 10.92 -23.45
CA ALA A 234 0.29 10.33 -23.50
C ALA A 234 -0.45 10.28 -22.15
N LEU A 235 0.28 10.44 -21.02
CA LEU A 235 -0.30 10.46 -19.67
C LEU A 235 -0.47 11.90 -19.12
N HIS A 236 0.11 12.91 -19.76
CA HIS A 236 0.10 14.29 -19.25
C HIS A 236 -1.32 14.82 -19.02
N ALA A 237 -2.19 14.70 -20.02
CA ALA A 237 -3.56 15.22 -19.92
C ALA A 237 -4.35 14.55 -18.80
N THR A 238 -4.23 13.24 -18.66
CA THR A 238 -4.90 12.46 -17.60
C THR A 238 -4.41 12.87 -16.21
N LEU A 239 -3.09 12.91 -16.02
CA LEU A 239 -2.50 13.25 -14.72
C LEU A 239 -2.76 14.71 -14.34
N THR A 240 -2.69 15.64 -15.30
CA THR A 240 -3.02 17.06 -15.05
C THR A 240 -4.44 17.23 -14.52
N ARG A 241 -5.43 16.52 -15.08
CA ARG A 241 -6.82 16.57 -14.58
C ARG A 241 -6.95 15.99 -13.17
N CYS A 242 -6.18 14.95 -12.83
CA CYS A 242 -6.18 14.40 -11.49
C CYS A 242 -5.67 15.38 -10.44
N PHE A 243 -4.80 16.31 -10.81
CA PHE A 243 -4.29 17.38 -9.95
C PHE A 243 -5.18 18.64 -9.91
N ALA A 244 -6.39 18.61 -10.47
CA ALA A 244 -7.30 19.75 -10.37
C ALA A 244 -7.47 20.20 -8.91
N ARG A 245 -7.43 21.52 -8.68
CA ARG A 245 -7.53 22.10 -7.32
C ARG A 245 -8.87 21.81 -6.67
N GLN A 246 -9.94 21.92 -7.44
CA GLN A 246 -11.27 21.58 -6.97
C GLN A 246 -11.49 20.07 -7.03
N PRO A 247 -11.81 19.42 -5.90
CA PRO A 247 -12.00 17.96 -5.88
C PRO A 247 -13.02 17.45 -6.91
N GLY A 248 -14.09 18.22 -7.15
CA GLY A 248 -15.16 17.87 -8.09
C GLY A 248 -14.77 17.93 -9.58
N GLU A 249 -13.62 18.54 -9.91
CA GLU A 249 -13.10 18.61 -11.29
C GLU A 249 -12.20 17.43 -11.64
N ARG A 250 -11.81 16.62 -10.63
CA ARG A 250 -10.97 15.45 -10.84
C ARG A 250 -11.78 14.32 -11.49
N PRO A 251 -11.17 13.54 -12.41
CA PRO A 251 -11.88 12.46 -13.08
C PRO A 251 -12.32 11.36 -12.10
N GLY A 252 -13.44 10.71 -12.43
CA GLY A 252 -13.90 9.53 -11.70
C GLY A 252 -13.02 8.29 -11.98
N LEU A 253 -13.04 7.34 -11.05
CA LEU A 253 -12.20 6.14 -11.15
C LEU A 253 -12.52 5.27 -12.37
N ASP A 254 -13.80 5.21 -12.83
CA ASP A 254 -14.16 4.41 -14.01
C ASP A 254 -13.52 4.99 -15.27
N ALA A 255 -13.60 6.32 -15.46
CA ALA A 255 -12.95 6.99 -16.58
C ALA A 255 -11.43 6.82 -16.56
N LEU A 256 -10.81 6.89 -15.39
CA LEU A 256 -9.37 6.66 -15.23
C LEU A 256 -8.98 5.23 -15.57
N LEU A 257 -9.79 4.24 -15.20
CA LEU A 257 -9.54 2.84 -15.54
C LEU A 257 -9.51 2.64 -17.05
N ASP A 258 -10.52 3.17 -17.76
CA ASP A 258 -10.60 3.08 -19.22
C ASP A 258 -9.39 3.77 -19.89
N GLU A 259 -8.98 4.94 -19.39
CA GLU A 259 -7.82 5.67 -19.91
C GLU A 259 -6.50 4.93 -19.68
N PHE A 260 -6.30 4.34 -18.52
CA PHE A 260 -5.07 3.58 -18.24
C PHE A 260 -5.02 2.26 -19.01
N LEU A 261 -6.15 1.63 -19.30
CA LEU A 261 -6.21 0.41 -20.10
C LEU A 261 -6.04 0.68 -21.60
N THR A 262 -6.26 1.93 -22.05
CA THR A 262 -6.06 2.31 -23.45
C THR A 262 -4.60 2.16 -23.85
N GLY A 263 -4.32 1.40 -24.92
CA GLY A 263 -2.96 1.18 -25.45
C GLY A 263 -2.12 0.17 -24.64
N VAL A 264 -2.68 -0.45 -23.60
CA VAL A 264 -2.04 -1.58 -22.92
C VAL A 264 -2.36 -2.84 -23.72
N GLY A 265 -1.37 -3.36 -24.46
CA GLY A 265 -1.50 -4.61 -25.21
C GLY A 265 -1.55 -5.85 -24.32
N ASP A 266 -1.71 -7.02 -24.97
CA ASP A 266 -1.82 -8.31 -24.28
C ASP A 266 -0.54 -8.74 -23.53
N ALA A 267 0.60 -8.24 -23.96
CA ALA A 267 1.92 -8.48 -23.34
C ALA A 267 2.34 -7.25 -22.51
N ALA A 268 1.55 -6.89 -21.51
CA ALA A 268 2.03 -5.90 -20.56
C ALA A 268 3.28 -6.45 -19.86
N ASP A 269 4.40 -5.69 -19.92
CA ASP A 269 5.67 -6.02 -19.24
C ASP A 269 5.52 -5.86 -17.71
N TRP A 270 4.64 -6.65 -17.13
CA TRP A 270 4.42 -6.68 -15.69
C TRP A 270 4.74 -8.05 -15.10
N PRO A 271 5.41 -8.11 -13.96
CA PRO A 271 6.09 -6.98 -13.31
C PRO A 271 7.38 -6.58 -14.05
N PRO A 272 7.89 -5.34 -13.84
CA PRO A 272 9.23 -4.99 -14.34
C PRO A 272 10.28 -6.02 -13.92
N PRO A 273 11.31 -6.33 -14.75
CA PRO A 273 12.26 -7.43 -14.46
C PRO A 273 12.91 -7.36 -13.07
N ALA A 274 13.32 -6.15 -12.64
CA ALA A 274 13.90 -5.95 -11.30
C ALA A 274 12.88 -6.19 -10.18
N VAL A 275 11.60 -5.88 -10.41
CA VAL A 275 10.52 -6.19 -9.46
C VAL A 275 10.29 -7.69 -9.39
N ALA A 276 10.27 -8.39 -10.53
CA ALA A 276 10.15 -9.85 -10.58
C ALA A 276 11.26 -10.55 -9.81
N GLU A 277 12.50 -10.07 -9.92
CA GLU A 277 13.64 -10.56 -9.15
C GLU A 277 13.47 -10.31 -7.66
N ALA A 278 13.14 -9.09 -7.26
CA ALA A 278 12.91 -8.73 -5.87
C ALA A 278 11.76 -9.54 -5.22
N VAL A 279 10.70 -9.84 -5.98
CA VAL A 279 9.60 -10.72 -5.53
C VAL A 279 10.13 -12.15 -5.30
N ARG A 280 10.88 -12.71 -6.24
CA ARG A 280 11.46 -14.06 -6.10
C ARG A 280 12.35 -14.16 -4.85
N ASP A 281 13.18 -13.16 -4.60
CA ASP A 281 14.08 -13.16 -3.45
C ASP A 281 13.31 -13.04 -2.13
N ARG A 282 12.25 -12.22 -2.07
CA ARG A 282 11.39 -12.13 -0.88
C ARG A 282 10.60 -13.40 -0.63
N VAL A 283 10.16 -14.11 -1.68
CA VAL A 283 9.53 -15.42 -1.54
C VAL A 283 10.52 -16.46 -1.00
N LYS A 284 11.77 -16.47 -1.46
CA LYS A 284 12.82 -17.35 -0.92
C LYS A 284 13.13 -17.04 0.55
N ASP A 285 13.29 -15.74 0.90
CA ASP A 285 13.53 -15.32 2.27
C ASP A 285 12.34 -15.66 3.19
N LEU A 286 11.12 -15.48 2.71
CA LEU A 286 9.92 -15.91 3.42
C LEU A 286 9.93 -17.42 3.69
N ALA A 287 10.23 -18.25 2.69
CA ALA A 287 10.31 -19.69 2.84
C ALA A 287 11.39 -20.10 3.86
N ALA A 288 12.56 -19.44 3.85
CA ALA A 288 13.62 -19.67 4.82
C ALA A 288 13.23 -19.31 6.26
N ARG A 289 12.51 -18.20 6.45
CA ARG A 289 12.11 -17.69 7.78
C ARG A 289 10.87 -18.37 8.35
N VAL A 290 9.89 -18.67 7.49
CA VAL A 290 8.58 -19.20 7.87
C VAL A 290 8.48 -20.70 7.64
N GLY A 291 9.37 -21.29 6.88
CA GLY A 291 9.43 -22.73 6.58
C GLY A 291 9.70 -23.60 7.82
N PRO A 292 9.53 -24.93 7.69
CA PRO A 292 9.66 -25.87 8.82
C PRO A 292 11.05 -25.91 9.46
N GLY A 293 12.07 -25.26 8.86
CA GLY A 293 13.44 -25.16 9.37
C GLY A 293 13.89 -23.79 9.87
N GLY A 294 13.01 -22.74 9.83
CA GLY A 294 13.38 -21.38 10.20
C GLY A 294 13.72 -21.20 11.68
N PRO A 295 14.52 -20.14 12.06
CA PRO A 295 14.91 -19.87 13.44
C PRO A 295 13.67 -19.68 14.32
N GLY A 296 13.51 -20.55 15.33
CA GLY A 296 12.37 -20.50 16.26
C GLY A 296 11.64 -21.84 16.41
N ARG A 297 12.34 -22.96 16.20
CA ARG A 297 11.79 -24.28 16.52
C ARG A 297 11.47 -24.38 18.02
N ASP A 298 10.16 -24.39 18.35
CA ASP A 298 9.71 -25.06 19.57
C ASP A 298 9.87 -26.58 19.36
N ARG A 299 10.70 -27.21 20.20
CA ARG A 299 10.90 -28.66 20.18
C ARG A 299 9.66 -29.31 20.77
N GLY A 300 8.72 -29.75 19.93
CA GLY A 300 7.63 -30.55 20.46
C GLY A 300 6.40 -30.83 19.59
N LEU A 301 6.30 -30.37 18.35
CA LEU A 301 5.16 -30.72 17.50
C LEU A 301 5.63 -31.13 16.10
N THR A 302 5.29 -32.33 15.69
CA THR A 302 5.52 -32.86 14.33
C THR A 302 4.76 -31.99 13.31
N PRO A 303 5.38 -31.52 12.23
CA PRO A 303 4.74 -30.65 11.26
C PRO A 303 4.09 -31.47 10.16
N SER A 304 2.79 -31.31 10.01
CA SER A 304 2.16 -31.50 8.71
C SER A 304 2.00 -30.10 8.07
N VAL A 305 2.83 -29.78 7.10
CA VAL A 305 2.71 -28.58 6.29
C VAL A 305 1.82 -28.89 5.11
N PRO A 306 0.71 -28.16 4.88
CA PRO A 306 0.04 -28.26 3.60
C PRO A 306 0.94 -27.66 2.52
N SER A 307 1.36 -28.46 1.56
CA SER A 307 2.16 -28.09 0.38
C SER A 307 1.53 -27.00 -0.51
N CYS A 308 0.31 -26.57 -0.21
CA CYS A 308 -0.45 -25.65 -1.04
C CYS A 308 0.10 -24.22 -1.08
N LEU A 309 0.88 -23.76 -0.07
CA LEU A 309 1.44 -22.40 -0.10
C LEU A 309 2.68 -22.28 -0.99
N LEU A 310 3.54 -23.31 -1.02
CA LEU A 310 4.64 -23.39 -1.97
C LEU A 310 4.14 -23.62 -3.39
N LEU A 311 3.10 -24.47 -3.56
CA LEU A 311 2.45 -24.73 -4.84
C LEU A 311 1.73 -23.49 -5.39
N HIS A 312 1.13 -22.66 -4.55
CA HIS A 312 0.44 -21.46 -5.01
C HIS A 312 1.42 -20.35 -5.47
N ALA A 313 2.50 -20.14 -4.72
CA ALA A 313 3.57 -19.22 -5.13
C ALA A 313 4.30 -19.75 -6.38
N GLN A 314 4.56 -21.06 -6.47
CA GLN A 314 5.19 -21.69 -7.61
C GLN A 314 4.26 -21.75 -8.82
N ALA A 315 2.97 -22.04 -8.64
CA ALA A 315 1.97 -22.04 -9.71
C ALA A 315 1.73 -20.64 -10.30
N LEU A 316 1.84 -19.59 -9.50
CA LEU A 316 1.78 -18.19 -9.99
C LEU A 316 3.03 -17.80 -10.77
N LEU A 317 4.20 -18.35 -10.39
CA LEU A 317 5.46 -18.14 -11.12
C LEU A 317 5.53 -18.96 -12.41
N ASP A 318 5.02 -20.20 -12.39
CA ASP A 318 5.07 -21.14 -13.54
C ASP A 318 3.96 -20.86 -14.56
N ALA A 319 2.84 -20.27 -14.14
CA ALA A 319 1.68 -20.04 -15.00
C ALA A 319 1.85 -18.88 -15.99
N GLY A 320 2.88 -18.03 -15.86
CA GLY A 320 3.09 -16.88 -16.77
C GLY A 320 1.84 -15.99 -16.92
N LEU A 321 0.97 -15.94 -15.93
CA LEU A 321 -0.32 -15.26 -15.95
C LEU A 321 -0.17 -13.74 -15.78
N THR A 322 0.55 -13.18 -16.74
CA THR A 322 0.69 -11.74 -16.94
C THR A 322 -0.53 -11.19 -17.64
N GLY A 323 -0.98 -10.15 -17.74
CA GLY A 323 -1.96 -9.47 -18.60
C GLY A 323 -3.39 -10.05 -18.71
N ALA A 324 -3.58 -11.35 -18.69
CA ALA A 324 -4.90 -11.97 -18.83
C ALA A 324 -5.78 -11.79 -17.59
N MET A 325 -5.20 -11.77 -16.38
CA MET A 325 -5.96 -11.62 -15.13
C MET A 325 -6.46 -10.20 -14.89
N VAL A 326 -5.71 -9.18 -15.33
CA VAL A 326 -6.18 -7.78 -15.24
C VAL A 326 -7.44 -7.58 -16.07
N ARG A 327 -7.52 -8.22 -17.25
CA ARG A 327 -8.69 -8.15 -18.12
C ARG A 327 -9.86 -9.03 -17.67
N GLU A 328 -9.58 -10.18 -17.08
CA GLU A 328 -10.64 -11.06 -16.56
C GLU A 328 -11.31 -10.45 -15.32
N ALA A 329 -10.54 -9.81 -14.44
CA ALA A 329 -11.06 -9.06 -13.30
C ALA A 329 -11.90 -7.84 -13.77
N ALA A 330 -11.43 -7.10 -14.78
CA ALA A 330 -12.17 -5.99 -15.36
C ALA A 330 -13.50 -6.43 -16.03
N ARG A 331 -13.52 -7.61 -16.67
CA ARG A 331 -14.73 -8.17 -17.28
C ARG A 331 -15.75 -8.70 -16.26
N ARG A 332 -15.31 -9.17 -15.08
CA ARG A 332 -16.19 -9.67 -14.02
C ARG A 332 -16.78 -8.57 -13.15
N GLY A 333 -16.12 -7.42 -13.05
CA GLY A 333 -16.62 -6.24 -12.36
C GLY A 333 -17.62 -5.39 -13.14
N ALA A 334 -17.83 -5.70 -14.44
CA ALA A 334 -18.75 -4.99 -15.32
C ALA A 334 -20.10 -5.72 -15.55
N ARG A 335 -20.42 -6.73 -14.73
CA ARG A 335 -21.74 -7.43 -14.72
C ARG A 335 -22.43 -7.32 -13.38
#